data_50d288e752e9331897e669a42039d51a
#
_entry.id   50d288e752e9331897e669a42039d51a
#
_cell.length_a   1.000
_cell.length_b   1.000
_cell.length_c   1.000
_cell.angle_alpha   90.00
_cell.angle_beta   90.00
_cell.angle_gamma   90.00
#
_symmetry.space_group_name_H-M   'P 1'
#
loop_
_entity.id
_entity.type
_entity.pdbx_description
1 polymer ?
#
loop_
_entity_poly.entity_id
_entity_poly.type
_entity_poly.pdbx_seq_one_letter_code
_entity_poly.pdbx_strand_id
1 'polypeptide(L)' 'MSKVWMVDPESGWQYGFPKPAPESYNLHDDFDFYGWLVDEGYPQYKIDYWLHSKLGYVPCRMWEQEIDDE' A
#
# COMPACT_ATOMS: atom_id res chain seq x y z
N MET A 1 -22.86 3.25 0.58
CA MET A 1 -21.57 3.95 0.65
C MET A 1 -20.55 3.06 1.30
N SER A 2 -19.41 2.94 0.68
CA SER A 2 -18.33 2.10 1.15
C SER A 2 -17.08 2.92 1.40
N LYS A 3 -16.21 2.41 2.24
CA LYS A 3 -14.93 3.04 2.48
C LYS A 3 -13.83 2.05 2.18
N VAL A 4 -12.72 2.56 1.65
CA VAL A 4 -11.52 1.75 1.39
C VAL A 4 -10.32 2.48 1.95
N TRP A 5 -9.31 1.71 2.32
CA TRP A 5 -8.02 2.27 2.69
C TRP A 5 -7.22 2.51 1.43
N MET A 6 -6.86 3.76 1.20
CA MET A 6 -5.96 4.10 0.10
C MET A 6 -4.53 4.02 0.59
N VAL A 7 -3.67 3.47 -0.24
CA VAL A 7 -2.26 3.27 0.09
C VAL A 7 -1.40 3.98 -0.94
N ASP A 8 -0.50 4.81 -0.46
CA ASP A 8 0.39 5.62 -1.31
C ASP A 8 1.82 5.49 -0.77
N PRO A 9 2.61 4.52 -1.26
CA PRO A 9 3.99 4.37 -0.82
C PRO A 9 4.87 5.52 -1.32
N GLU A 10 6.05 5.64 -0.75
CA GLU A 10 7.01 6.67 -1.15
C GLU A 10 7.27 6.57 -2.65
N SER A 11 7.13 7.69 -3.36
CA SER A 11 7.24 7.76 -4.83
C SER A 11 6.24 6.88 -5.57
N GLY A 12 5.15 6.49 -4.90
CA GLY A 12 4.16 5.59 -5.49
C GLY A 12 3.52 6.12 -6.75
N TRP A 13 3.44 7.44 -6.90
CA TRP A 13 2.85 8.05 -8.10
C TRP A 13 3.54 7.58 -9.39
N GLN A 14 4.81 7.18 -9.31
CA GLN A 14 5.55 6.68 -10.47
C GLN A 14 5.08 5.28 -10.88
N TYR A 15 4.36 4.59 -10.00
CA TYR A 15 3.96 3.19 -10.18
C TYR A 15 2.46 2.99 -10.15
N GLY A 16 1.71 4.08 -10.29
CA GLY A 16 0.25 3.99 -10.36
C GLY A 16 -0.49 4.11 -9.04
N PHE A 17 0.22 4.42 -7.95
CA PHE A 17 -0.43 4.67 -6.66
C PHE A 17 -0.91 6.12 -6.59
N PRO A 18 -1.82 6.46 -5.67
CA PRO A 18 -2.39 5.57 -4.65
C PRO A 18 -3.38 4.54 -5.21
N LYS A 19 -3.48 3.42 -4.50
CA LYS A 19 -4.41 2.35 -4.86
C LYS A 19 -5.18 1.90 -3.63
N PRO A 20 -6.41 1.42 -3.82
CA PRO A 20 -7.18 0.91 -2.68
C PRO A 20 -6.61 -0.42 -2.21
N ALA A 21 -6.47 -0.56 -0.90
CA ALA A 21 -6.05 -1.82 -0.31
C ALA A 21 -7.17 -2.86 -0.45
N PRO A 22 -6.83 -4.15 -0.56
CA PRO A 22 -7.85 -5.18 -0.65
C PRO A 22 -8.59 -5.33 0.67
N GLU A 23 -9.79 -5.91 0.63
CA GLU A 23 -10.59 -6.12 1.83
C GLU A 23 -9.84 -6.94 2.87
N SER A 24 -9.04 -7.89 2.44
CA SER A 24 -8.26 -8.74 3.33
C SER A 24 -7.25 -7.97 4.18
N TYR A 25 -6.91 -6.76 3.78
CA TYR A 25 -5.99 -5.92 4.52
C TYR A 25 -6.42 -5.71 5.97
N ASN A 26 -7.71 -5.55 6.20
CA ASN A 26 -8.24 -5.31 7.53
C ASN A 26 -8.71 -6.58 8.24
N LEU A 27 -8.76 -7.70 7.54
CA LEU A 27 -9.34 -8.94 8.08
C LEU A 27 -8.29 -9.95 8.52
N HIS A 28 -7.04 -9.80 8.08
CA HIS A 28 -5.98 -10.78 8.36
C HIS A 28 -4.76 -10.09 8.92
N ASP A 29 -4.33 -10.50 10.10
CA ASP A 29 -3.15 -9.94 10.74
C ASP A 29 -1.86 -10.30 10.00
N ASP A 30 -1.88 -11.38 9.25
CA ASP A 30 -0.72 -11.87 8.50
C ASP A 30 -0.74 -11.47 7.03
N PHE A 31 -1.49 -10.44 6.69
CA PHE A 31 -1.53 -9.93 5.33
C PHE A 31 -0.14 -9.49 4.86
N ASP A 32 0.30 -10.01 3.72
CA ASP A 32 1.59 -9.67 3.15
C ASP A 32 1.51 -8.34 2.41
N PHE A 33 1.63 -7.27 3.16
CA PHE A 33 1.48 -5.92 2.63
C PHE A 33 2.53 -5.60 1.55
N TYR A 34 3.77 -5.96 1.80
CA TYR A 34 4.84 -5.67 0.84
C TYR A 34 4.73 -6.51 -0.42
N GLY A 35 4.33 -7.77 -0.29
CA GLY A 35 4.04 -8.60 -1.44
C GLY A 35 2.92 -8.03 -2.30
N TRP A 36 1.89 -7.50 -1.63
CA TRP A 36 0.79 -6.84 -2.33
C TRP A 36 1.29 -5.62 -3.11
N LEU A 37 2.17 -4.81 -2.50
CA LEU A 37 2.73 -3.64 -3.19
C LEU A 37 3.44 -4.06 -4.48
N VAL A 38 4.23 -5.13 -4.41
CA VAL A 38 4.94 -5.64 -5.60
C VAL A 38 3.96 -6.09 -6.66
N ASP A 39 2.91 -6.80 -6.26
CA ASP A 39 1.88 -7.26 -7.19
C ASP A 39 1.18 -6.10 -7.89
N GLU A 40 1.10 -4.97 -7.21
CA GLU A 40 0.45 -3.77 -7.77
C GLU A 40 1.40 -2.87 -8.56
N GLY A 41 2.66 -3.26 -8.67
CA GLY A 41 3.62 -2.56 -9.50
C GLY A 41 4.74 -1.83 -8.79
N TYR A 42 4.77 -1.87 -7.46
CA TYR A 42 5.82 -1.19 -6.71
C TYR A 42 7.09 -2.06 -6.75
N PRO A 43 8.25 -1.51 -7.12
CA PRO A 43 9.44 -2.35 -7.33
C PRO A 43 9.99 -2.91 -6.04
N GLN A 44 10.39 -4.17 -6.09
CA GLN A 44 10.94 -4.87 -4.93
C GLN A 44 12.21 -4.19 -4.41
N TYR A 45 13.05 -3.65 -5.29
CA TYR A 45 14.29 -3.03 -4.85
C TYR A 45 14.06 -1.81 -3.95
N LYS A 46 12.95 -1.10 -4.17
CA LYS A 46 12.61 0.02 -3.30
C LYS A 46 12.17 -0.45 -1.92
N ILE A 47 11.45 -1.56 -1.88
CA ILE A 47 11.06 -2.15 -0.60
C ILE A 47 12.32 -2.56 0.17
N ASP A 48 13.23 -3.25 -0.50
CA ASP A 48 14.49 -3.67 0.13
C ASP A 48 15.29 -2.47 0.64
N TYR A 49 15.34 -1.41 -0.17
CA TYR A 49 16.03 -0.20 0.22
C TYR A 49 15.50 0.36 1.54
N TRP A 50 14.17 0.49 1.63
CA TRP A 50 13.55 1.06 2.82
C TRP A 50 13.64 0.16 4.03
N LEU A 51 13.54 -1.16 3.82
CA LEU A 51 13.65 -2.10 4.93
C LEU A 51 15.05 -2.12 5.53
N HIS A 52 16.07 -1.84 4.73
CA HIS A 52 17.46 -1.77 5.19
C HIS A 52 17.88 -0.35 5.58
N SER A 53 16.99 0.61 5.46
CA SER A 53 17.25 1.98 5.86
C SER A 53 17.10 2.15 7.37
N LYS A 54 17.39 3.35 7.87
CA LYS A 54 17.22 3.65 9.29
C LYS A 54 15.77 3.54 9.73
N LEU A 55 14.82 3.73 8.83
CA LEU A 55 13.40 3.61 9.14
C LEU A 55 12.99 2.16 9.41
N GLY A 56 13.58 1.20 8.68
CA GLY A 56 13.23 -0.19 8.82
C GLY A 56 11.87 -0.59 8.25
N TYR A 57 11.23 0.31 7.52
CA TYR A 57 9.93 0.06 6.88
C TYR A 57 9.77 0.97 5.67
N VAL A 58 8.83 0.62 4.80
CA VAL A 58 8.51 1.43 3.62
C VAL A 58 7.55 2.54 4.07
N PRO A 59 7.95 3.82 3.94
CA PRO A 59 7.03 4.90 4.31
C PRO A 59 5.86 4.96 3.34
N CYS A 60 4.65 4.88 3.87
CA CYS A 60 3.44 4.92 3.09
C CYS A 60 2.47 5.90 3.71
N ARG A 61 1.71 6.57 2.85
CA ARG A 61 0.56 7.35 3.31
C ARG A 61 -0.65 6.46 3.20
N MET A 62 -1.48 6.50 4.20
CA MET A 62 -2.73 5.74 4.19
C MET A 62 -3.84 6.61 4.72
N TRP A 63 -4.99 6.49 4.08
CA TRP A 63 -6.18 7.21 4.54
C TRP A 63 -7.40 6.43 4.11
N GLU A 64 -8.48 6.65 4.83
CA GLU A 64 -9.75 6.04 4.50
C GLU A 64 -10.49 6.95 3.53
N GLN A 65 -10.96 6.41 2.43
CA GLN A 65 -11.66 7.17 1.42
C GLN A 65 -13.04 6.57 1.20
N GLU A 66 -14.04 7.44 1.18
CA GLU A 66 -15.40 7.03 0.89
C GLU A 66 -15.58 6.88 -0.61
N ILE A 67 -16.21 5.79 -1.02
CA ILE A 67 -16.52 5.56 -2.43
C ILE A 67 -18.03 5.54 -2.61
N ASP A 68 -18.45 6.01 -3.77
CA ASP A 68 -19.83 6.05 -4.16
C ASP A 68 -20.13 4.79 -4.97
N ASP A 69 -20.97 3.92 -4.41
CA ASP A 69 -21.26 2.60 -4.97
C ASP A 69 -22.49 2.62 -5.86
N GLU A 70 -22.50 3.40 -6.84
CA GLU A 70 -23.66 3.37 -7.74
C GLU A 70 -23.53 2.40 -8.86
#